data_e03f9c3856e03cbafbc57a2ec56e2105
#
_entry.id   e03f9c3856e03cbafbc57a2ec56e2105
#
_cell.length_a   1.000
_cell.length_b   1.000
_cell.length_c   1.000
_cell.angle_alpha   90.00
_cell.angle_beta   90.00
_cell.angle_gamma   90.00
#
_symmetry.space_group_name_H-M   'P 1'
#
loop_
_entity.id
_entity.type
_entity.pdbx_description
1 polymer ?
#
loop_
_entity_poly.entity_id
_entity_poly.type
_entity_poly.pdbx_seq_one_letter_code
_entity_poly.pdbx_strand_id
1 'polypeptide(L)'
;SGTTGLPKGGSHVHGAVLAHYATGKYVQDLQPNDIYWCTADPGWVTGTSYGMFAPWSNGVTSLIYEGGFSASKWFELIQRHRVTVWYTAPTAIRLLMKAGVAIPQRFDLSSLRYAMSVGEPLNPEGVVWGLEAFGLPFHDNWWQTETGAIMIANYPSMEVRPGSMGRPIPGVEMGIVDEHFDPVPPG
;
A
#
# COMPACT_ATOMS: atom_id res chain seq x y z
N SER A 1 -2.83 16.56 -4.72
CA SER A 1 -3.73 16.12 -5.80
C SER A 1 -3.52 16.96 -7.05
N GLY A 2 -3.78 16.43 -8.25
CA GLY A 2 -3.61 17.18 -9.50
C GLY A 2 -2.93 16.39 -10.61
N THR A 3 -3.13 15.08 -10.68
CA THR A 3 -2.60 14.22 -11.76
C THR A 3 -3.15 14.57 -13.16
N THR A 4 -4.26 15.29 -13.25
CA THR A 4 -4.96 15.62 -14.49
C THR A 4 -5.06 17.12 -14.80
N GLY A 5 -4.31 17.97 -14.09
CA GLY A 5 -4.38 19.42 -14.27
C GLY A 5 -3.52 20.18 -13.27
N LEU A 6 -3.89 21.42 -12.98
CA LEU A 6 -3.19 22.23 -11.98
C LEU A 6 -3.29 21.56 -10.60
N PRO A 7 -2.20 21.58 -9.80
CA PRO A 7 -2.20 21.03 -8.47
C PRO A 7 -3.30 21.64 -7.59
N LYS A 8 -3.99 20.78 -6.83
CA LYS A 8 -5.00 21.18 -5.85
C LYS A 8 -4.45 20.92 -4.45
N GLY A 9 -4.54 21.90 -3.57
CA GLY A 9 -4.17 21.78 -2.17
C GLY A 9 -5.28 21.11 -1.36
N GLY A 10 -4.96 20.00 -0.67
CA GLY A 10 -5.81 19.42 0.37
C GLY A 10 -5.31 19.89 1.73
N SER A 11 -6.15 20.57 2.52
CA SER A 11 -5.80 20.98 3.87
C SER A 11 -6.27 19.94 4.89
N HIS A 12 -5.35 19.44 5.71
CA HIS A 12 -5.64 18.50 6.76
C HIS A 12 -5.27 19.05 8.13
N VAL A 13 -6.04 18.67 9.14
CA VAL A 13 -5.74 19.02 10.54
C VAL A 13 -4.71 18.03 11.12
N HIS A 14 -4.03 18.42 12.20
CA HIS A 14 -3.09 17.53 12.90
C HIS A 14 -3.72 16.19 13.34
N GLY A 15 -5.04 16.16 13.57
CA GLY A 15 -5.78 14.93 13.86
C GLY A 15 -5.69 13.85 12.77
N ALA A 16 -5.30 14.19 11.53
CA ALA A 16 -5.06 13.21 10.47
C ALA A 16 -3.98 12.18 10.85
N VAL A 17 -3.01 12.56 11.70
CA VAL A 17 -1.98 11.62 12.19
C VAL A 17 -2.59 10.48 12.99
N LEU A 18 -3.70 10.69 13.68
CA LEU A 18 -4.42 9.61 14.39
C LEU A 18 -4.99 8.59 13.40
N ALA A 19 -5.50 9.05 12.25
CA ALA A 19 -5.95 8.16 11.19
C ALA A 19 -4.80 7.36 10.57
N HIS A 20 -3.63 8.00 10.37
CA HIS A 20 -2.42 7.30 9.90
C HIS A 20 -1.94 6.28 10.93
N TYR A 21 -1.94 6.62 12.23
CA TYR A 21 -1.63 5.66 13.30
C TYR A 21 -2.56 4.46 13.28
N ALA A 22 -3.89 4.70 13.27
CA ALA A 22 -4.88 3.64 13.32
C ALA A 22 -4.83 2.74 12.07
N THR A 23 -4.74 3.34 10.87
CA THR A 23 -4.64 2.56 9.62
C THR A 23 -3.28 1.88 9.45
N GLY A 24 -2.20 2.48 9.94
CA GLY A 24 -0.90 1.82 10.06
C GLY A 24 -0.98 0.57 10.94
N LYS A 25 -1.61 0.69 12.10
CA LYS A 25 -1.75 -0.41 13.05
C LYS A 25 -2.68 -1.52 12.58
N TYR A 26 -3.84 -1.20 12.02
CA TYR A 26 -4.91 -2.18 11.77
C TYR A 26 -5.03 -2.59 10.29
N VAL A 27 -4.59 -1.77 9.36
CA VAL A 27 -4.61 -2.07 7.92
C VAL A 27 -3.25 -2.53 7.42
N GLN A 28 -2.19 -1.77 7.74
CA GLN A 28 -0.82 -2.17 7.38
C GLN A 28 -0.24 -3.19 8.39
N ASP A 29 -0.98 -3.49 9.48
CA ASP A 29 -0.59 -4.43 10.52
C ASP A 29 0.81 -4.17 11.09
N LEU A 30 1.17 -2.90 11.25
CA LEU A 30 2.49 -2.51 11.73
C LEU A 30 2.70 -2.94 13.18
N GLN A 31 3.75 -3.73 13.39
CA GLN A 31 4.16 -4.28 14.68
C GLN A 31 5.50 -3.68 15.13
N PRO A 32 5.79 -3.59 16.44
CA PRO A 32 7.01 -2.94 16.96
C PRO A 32 8.34 -3.47 16.38
N ASN A 33 8.36 -4.75 15.99
CA ASN A 33 9.57 -5.40 15.45
C ASN A 33 9.64 -5.39 13.91
N ASP A 34 8.70 -4.72 13.25
CA ASP A 34 8.71 -4.65 11.79
C ASP A 34 9.83 -3.75 11.26
N ILE A 35 10.31 -4.12 10.09
CA ILE A 35 11.06 -3.25 9.20
C ILE A 35 10.15 -2.97 8.01
N TYR A 36 9.66 -1.75 7.97
CA TYR A 36 8.68 -1.29 7.01
C TYR A 36 9.34 -0.56 5.85
N TRP A 37 8.90 -0.83 4.64
CA TRP A 37 9.35 -0.11 3.46
C TRP A 37 8.18 0.40 2.62
N CYS A 38 8.00 1.72 2.61
CA CYS A 38 7.17 2.42 1.65
C CYS A 38 8.05 2.92 0.51
N THR A 39 7.74 2.53 -0.72
CA THR A 39 8.52 2.92 -1.90
C THR A 39 8.05 4.22 -2.54
N ALA A 40 7.01 4.86 -2.00
CA ALA A 40 6.52 6.14 -2.49
C ALA A 40 7.49 7.27 -2.10
N ASP A 41 7.75 8.17 -3.05
CA ASP A 41 8.54 9.37 -2.80
C ASP A 41 7.87 10.25 -1.73
N PRO A 42 8.63 10.83 -0.77
CA PRO A 42 8.10 11.74 0.25
C PRO A 42 7.41 13.00 -0.30
N GLY A 43 7.67 13.36 -1.54
CA GLY A 43 6.97 14.44 -2.24
C GLY A 43 5.53 14.12 -2.60
N TRP A 44 5.14 12.84 -2.57
CA TRP A 44 3.75 12.39 -2.70
C TRP A 44 3.10 12.23 -1.34
N VAL A 45 1.77 12.43 -1.30
CA VAL A 45 1.00 12.24 -0.05
C VAL A 45 1.19 10.84 0.57
N THR A 46 1.32 9.81 -0.24
CA THR A 46 1.58 8.44 0.24
C THR A 46 2.92 8.34 0.94
N GLY A 47 3.97 8.92 0.37
CA GLY A 47 5.31 8.93 0.99
C GLY A 47 5.35 9.70 2.31
N THR A 48 4.62 10.81 2.43
CA THR A 48 4.50 11.55 3.69
C THR A 48 3.62 10.80 4.70
N SER A 49 2.39 10.43 4.31
CA SER A 49 1.40 9.83 5.22
C SER A 49 1.80 8.44 5.69
N TYR A 50 2.16 7.56 4.76
CA TYR A 50 2.46 6.16 5.02
C TYR A 50 3.94 5.80 4.91
N GLY A 51 4.78 6.67 4.37
CA GLY A 51 6.23 6.52 4.45
C GLY A 51 6.84 7.09 5.73
N MET A 52 6.16 8.06 6.36
CA MET A 52 6.64 8.75 7.58
C MET A 52 5.64 8.66 8.73
N PHE A 53 4.47 9.31 8.63
CA PHE A 53 3.57 9.45 9.78
C PHE A 53 3.05 8.12 10.31
N ALA A 54 2.60 7.20 9.46
CA ALA A 54 2.07 5.92 9.91
C ALA A 54 3.13 5.06 10.62
N PRO A 55 4.30 4.75 10.02
CA PRO A 55 5.31 3.94 10.70
C PRO A 55 5.88 4.63 11.93
N TRP A 56 6.17 5.92 11.89
CA TRP A 56 6.76 6.63 13.02
C TRP A 56 5.82 6.74 14.21
N SER A 57 4.54 7.03 13.97
CA SER A 57 3.54 7.05 15.05
C SER A 57 3.27 5.66 15.65
N ASN A 58 3.55 4.58 14.91
CA ASN A 58 3.50 3.21 15.40
C ASN A 58 4.83 2.71 15.98
N GLY A 59 5.88 3.53 16.00
CA GLY A 59 7.20 3.16 16.53
C GLY A 59 7.95 2.11 15.71
N VAL A 60 7.70 2.07 14.40
CA VAL A 60 8.24 1.05 13.49
C VAL A 60 9.45 1.58 12.74
N THR A 61 10.46 0.74 12.55
CA THR A 61 11.64 1.06 11.75
C THR A 61 11.27 1.18 10.27
N SER A 62 11.60 2.32 9.65
CA SER A 62 11.36 2.57 8.24
C SER A 62 12.64 2.45 7.42
N LEU A 63 12.60 1.68 6.33
CA LEU A 63 13.63 1.71 5.30
C LEU A 63 13.31 2.85 4.34
N ILE A 64 14.29 3.72 4.11
CA ILE A 64 14.24 4.75 3.08
C ILE A 64 15.36 4.48 2.08
N TYR A 65 15.01 4.38 0.81
CA TYR A 65 15.96 4.13 -0.27
C TYR A 65 16.00 5.32 -1.22
N GLU A 66 17.14 5.97 -1.26
CA GLU A 66 17.43 7.08 -2.16
C GLU A 66 18.04 6.54 -3.47
N GLY A 67 17.20 6.02 -4.34
CA GLY A 67 17.64 5.49 -5.62
C GLY A 67 16.49 5.17 -6.56
N GLY A 68 16.83 5.01 -7.84
CA GLY A 68 15.86 4.66 -8.87
C GLY A 68 15.35 3.22 -8.77
N PHE A 69 14.32 2.92 -9.54
CA PHE A 69 13.78 1.58 -9.63
C PHE A 69 14.77 0.62 -10.29
N SER A 70 14.99 -0.51 -9.62
CA SER A 70 15.67 -1.68 -10.16
C SER A 70 15.12 -2.92 -9.46
N ALA A 71 14.53 -3.86 -10.19
CA ALA A 71 13.93 -5.06 -9.63
C ALA A 71 14.91 -5.85 -8.75
N SER A 72 16.11 -6.13 -9.25
CA SER A 72 17.14 -6.86 -8.48
C SER A 72 17.57 -6.08 -7.23
N LYS A 73 17.74 -4.75 -7.35
CA LYS A 73 18.14 -3.92 -6.21
C LYS A 73 17.07 -3.87 -5.14
N TRP A 74 15.81 -3.82 -5.52
CA TRP A 74 14.69 -3.79 -4.57
C TRP A 74 14.60 -5.09 -3.78
N PHE A 75 14.73 -6.26 -4.44
CA PHE A 75 14.74 -7.54 -3.73
C PHE A 75 16.01 -7.73 -2.89
N GLU A 76 17.16 -7.23 -3.34
CA GLU A 76 18.38 -7.18 -2.52
C GLU A 76 18.16 -6.37 -1.24
N LEU A 77 17.49 -5.23 -1.32
CA LEU A 77 17.17 -4.40 -0.15
C LEU A 77 16.23 -5.12 0.83
N ILE A 78 15.19 -5.79 0.32
CA ILE A 78 14.28 -6.60 1.14
C ILE A 78 15.07 -7.67 1.88
N GLN A 79 15.90 -8.44 1.20
CA GLN A 79 16.75 -9.46 1.80
C GLN A 79 17.73 -8.87 2.82
N ARG A 80 18.52 -7.87 2.39
CA ARG A 80 19.60 -7.28 3.19
C ARG A 80 19.12 -6.66 4.49
N HIS A 81 18.00 -5.93 4.42
CA HIS A 81 17.44 -5.21 5.56
C HIS A 81 16.33 -5.99 6.27
N ARG A 82 16.07 -7.23 5.83
CA ARG A 82 15.03 -8.08 6.42
C ARG A 82 13.67 -7.37 6.49
N VAL A 83 13.28 -6.69 5.41
CA VAL A 83 12.00 -6.00 5.33
C VAL A 83 10.85 -6.97 5.60
N THR A 84 9.94 -6.58 6.50
CA THR A 84 8.81 -7.42 6.91
C THR A 84 7.49 -6.97 6.32
N VAL A 85 7.33 -5.66 6.13
CA VAL A 85 6.12 -5.06 5.54
C VAL A 85 6.53 -4.17 4.37
N TRP A 86 5.95 -4.41 3.21
CA TRP A 86 6.26 -3.69 1.98
C TRP A 86 5.02 -3.00 1.41
N TYR A 87 5.10 -1.69 1.19
CA TYR A 87 4.03 -0.86 0.64
C TYR A 87 4.50 -0.15 -0.62
N THR A 88 3.88 -0.48 -1.77
CA THR A 88 4.36 -0.02 -3.08
C THR A 88 3.19 0.31 -4.03
N ALA A 89 3.51 0.87 -5.19
CA ALA A 89 2.50 1.27 -6.18
C ALA A 89 2.29 0.18 -7.24
N PRO A 90 1.07 0.03 -7.80
CA PRO A 90 0.79 -0.88 -8.92
C PRO A 90 1.72 -0.70 -10.12
N THR A 91 2.12 0.54 -10.41
CA THR A 91 3.10 0.79 -11.47
C THR A 91 4.43 0.10 -11.18
N ALA A 92 4.93 0.12 -9.95
CA ALA A 92 6.14 -0.60 -9.57
C ALA A 92 5.94 -2.12 -9.64
N ILE A 93 4.77 -2.62 -9.19
CA ILE A 93 4.42 -4.04 -9.28
C ILE A 93 4.44 -4.49 -10.76
N ARG A 94 3.84 -3.73 -11.67
CA ARG A 94 3.87 -4.04 -13.11
C ARG A 94 5.30 -4.07 -13.68
N LEU A 95 6.18 -3.20 -13.22
CA LEU A 95 7.60 -3.21 -13.62
C LEU A 95 8.33 -4.45 -13.09
N LEU A 96 8.03 -4.89 -11.87
CA LEU A 96 8.56 -6.13 -11.29
C LEU A 96 8.05 -7.37 -12.05
N MET A 97 6.76 -7.40 -12.38
CA MET A 97 6.16 -8.47 -13.20
C MET A 97 6.85 -8.56 -14.57
N LYS A 98 7.09 -7.42 -15.21
CA LYS A 98 7.82 -7.36 -16.50
C LYS A 98 9.25 -7.87 -16.38
N ALA A 99 9.90 -7.70 -15.24
CA ALA A 99 11.24 -8.21 -14.98
C ALA A 99 11.26 -9.73 -14.79
N GLY A 100 10.11 -10.35 -14.46
CA GLY A 100 9.90 -11.80 -14.39
C GLY A 100 10.10 -12.40 -13.00
N VAL A 101 9.43 -13.53 -12.77
CA VAL A 101 9.44 -14.27 -11.49
C VAL A 101 10.81 -14.86 -11.11
N ALA A 102 11.70 -15.06 -12.07
CA ALA A 102 13.04 -15.58 -11.81
C ALA A 102 13.93 -14.60 -11.02
N ILE A 103 13.59 -13.31 -10.97
CA ILE A 103 14.40 -12.33 -10.21
C ILE A 103 14.15 -12.47 -8.71
N PRO A 104 12.91 -12.37 -8.17
CA PRO A 104 12.68 -12.51 -6.74
C PRO A 104 13.17 -13.86 -6.20
N GLN A 105 13.11 -14.94 -6.98
CA GLN A 105 13.57 -16.28 -6.58
C GLN A 105 15.08 -16.37 -6.29
N ARG A 106 15.87 -15.36 -6.64
CA ARG A 106 17.31 -15.30 -6.33
C ARG A 106 17.63 -14.75 -4.95
N PHE A 107 16.62 -14.27 -4.23
CA PHE A 107 16.76 -13.57 -2.96
C PHE A 107 16.00 -14.26 -1.84
N ASP A 108 16.53 -14.19 -0.63
CA ASP A 108 15.80 -14.63 0.56
C ASP A 108 14.78 -13.57 0.97
N LEU A 109 13.53 -13.79 0.62
CA LEU A 109 12.41 -12.93 0.95
C LEU A 109 11.60 -13.44 2.15
N SER A 110 12.11 -14.42 2.89
CA SER A 110 11.41 -15.07 4.01
C SER A 110 11.07 -14.12 5.18
N SER A 111 11.69 -12.95 5.24
CA SER A 111 11.33 -11.92 6.22
C SER A 111 10.03 -11.21 5.88
N LEU A 112 9.67 -11.15 4.60
CA LEU A 112 8.48 -10.45 4.14
C LEU A 112 7.23 -11.22 4.60
N ARG A 113 6.40 -10.56 5.41
CA ARG A 113 5.17 -11.14 5.94
C ARG A 113 3.91 -10.47 5.39
N TYR A 114 4.05 -9.26 4.85
CA TYR A 114 2.92 -8.48 4.35
C TYR A 114 3.34 -7.57 3.20
N ALA A 115 2.59 -7.61 2.11
CA ALA A 115 2.81 -6.78 0.94
C ALA A 115 1.52 -6.05 0.57
N MET A 116 1.61 -4.75 0.30
CA MET A 116 0.46 -3.90 0.01
C MET A 116 0.67 -3.03 -1.21
N SER A 117 -0.45 -2.70 -1.85
CA SER A 117 -0.54 -1.83 -3.02
C SER A 117 -1.30 -0.55 -2.72
N VAL A 118 -0.94 0.56 -3.37
CA VAL A 118 -1.55 1.87 -3.15
C VAL A 118 -1.39 2.82 -4.34
N GLY A 119 -2.35 3.72 -4.46
CA GLY A 119 -2.24 4.92 -5.31
C GLY A 119 -2.85 4.79 -6.70
N GLU A 120 -3.03 3.58 -7.17
CA GLU A 120 -3.69 3.24 -8.43
C GLU A 120 -4.48 1.93 -8.24
N PRO A 121 -5.49 1.62 -9.06
CA PRO A 121 -6.12 0.29 -9.03
C PRO A 121 -5.09 -0.81 -9.32
N LEU A 122 -5.04 -1.82 -8.47
CA LEU A 122 -4.22 -2.99 -8.69
C LEU A 122 -4.96 -4.00 -9.57
N ASN A 123 -4.39 -4.33 -10.72
CA ASN A 123 -4.91 -5.38 -11.58
C ASN A 123 -4.87 -6.75 -10.88
N PRO A 124 -5.85 -7.64 -11.13
CA PRO A 124 -5.88 -8.99 -10.55
C PRO A 124 -4.58 -9.75 -10.71
N GLU A 125 -3.91 -9.60 -11.86
CA GLU A 125 -2.65 -10.27 -12.17
C GLU A 125 -1.52 -9.90 -11.20
N GLY A 126 -1.53 -8.67 -10.66
CA GLY A 126 -0.54 -8.24 -9.65
C GLY A 126 -0.65 -9.02 -8.35
N VAL A 127 -1.88 -9.32 -7.92
CA VAL A 127 -2.14 -10.16 -6.73
C VAL A 127 -1.64 -11.58 -6.94
N VAL A 128 -1.99 -12.17 -8.09
CA VAL A 128 -1.58 -13.54 -8.47
C VAL A 128 -0.07 -13.62 -8.60
N TRP A 129 0.55 -12.64 -9.22
CA TRP A 129 2.01 -12.58 -9.38
C TRP A 129 2.74 -12.53 -8.03
N GLY A 130 2.25 -11.80 -7.05
CA GLY A 130 2.86 -11.77 -5.71
C GLY A 130 2.89 -13.15 -5.06
N LEU A 131 1.78 -13.90 -5.17
CA LEU A 131 1.71 -15.29 -4.70
C LEU A 131 2.72 -16.19 -5.42
N GLU A 132 2.88 -16.06 -6.74
CA GLU A 132 3.82 -16.84 -7.54
C GLU A 132 5.29 -16.47 -7.23
N ALA A 133 5.57 -15.17 -7.09
CA ALA A 133 6.93 -14.65 -7.00
C ALA A 133 7.57 -14.85 -5.62
N PHE A 134 6.79 -14.66 -4.53
CA PHE A 134 7.28 -14.72 -3.16
C PHE A 134 6.26 -15.23 -2.12
N GLY A 135 5.18 -15.85 -2.57
CA GLY A 135 4.23 -16.55 -1.70
C GLY A 135 3.25 -15.65 -0.94
N LEU A 136 3.18 -14.36 -1.23
CA LEU A 136 2.26 -13.41 -0.59
C LEU A 136 1.44 -12.65 -1.63
N PRO A 137 0.11 -12.49 -1.43
CA PRO A 137 -0.67 -11.59 -2.27
C PRO A 137 -0.34 -10.14 -1.94
N PHE A 138 -0.51 -9.25 -2.90
CA PHE A 138 -0.60 -7.83 -2.58
C PHE A 138 -2.00 -7.49 -2.07
N HIS A 139 -2.06 -6.91 -0.89
CA HIS A 139 -3.28 -6.36 -0.29
C HIS A 139 -3.51 -4.95 -0.82
N ASP A 140 -4.49 -4.79 -1.70
CA ASP A 140 -4.82 -3.47 -2.24
C ASP A 140 -5.64 -2.65 -1.23
N ASN A 141 -5.55 -1.33 -1.33
CA ASN A 141 -6.33 -0.40 -0.52
C ASN A 141 -6.63 0.87 -1.32
N TRP A 142 -7.67 1.58 -0.90
CA TRP A 142 -8.09 2.82 -1.53
C TRP A 142 -8.16 3.96 -0.52
N TRP A 143 -7.59 5.08 -0.94
CA TRP A 143 -7.72 6.39 -0.33
C TRP A 143 -7.26 7.47 -1.30
N GLN A 144 -7.45 8.73 -0.93
CA GLN A 144 -7.09 9.89 -1.73
C GLN A 144 -6.37 10.92 -0.88
N THR A 145 -5.66 11.86 -1.54
CA THR A 145 -5.14 13.05 -0.88
C THR A 145 -6.24 13.77 -0.10
N GLU A 146 -7.42 13.86 -0.70
CA GLU A 146 -8.60 14.53 -0.17
C GLU A 146 -9.19 13.83 1.06
N THR A 147 -9.12 12.51 1.15
CA THR A 147 -9.59 11.74 2.32
C THR A 147 -8.56 11.73 3.47
N GLY A 148 -7.30 11.92 3.15
CA GLY A 148 -6.18 12.03 4.08
C GLY A 148 -5.66 10.71 4.64
N ALA A 149 -6.43 9.63 4.59
CA ALA A 149 -6.04 8.31 5.09
C ALA A 149 -6.79 7.20 4.36
N ILE A 150 -6.37 5.94 4.56
CA ILE A 150 -7.00 4.74 3.99
C ILE A 150 -8.47 4.68 4.44
N MET A 151 -9.36 4.45 3.47
CA MET A 151 -10.81 4.37 3.63
C MET A 151 -11.33 2.95 3.38
N ILE A 152 -10.74 2.23 2.44
CA ILE A 152 -11.08 0.85 2.08
C ILE A 152 -9.78 0.05 2.02
N ALA A 153 -9.79 -1.17 2.54
CA ALA A 153 -8.60 -2.03 2.50
C ALA A 153 -8.92 -3.53 2.53
N ASN A 154 -8.01 -4.29 1.96
CA ASN A 154 -7.87 -5.71 2.26
C ASN A 154 -7.08 -5.83 3.56
N TYR A 155 -7.74 -6.24 4.63
CA TYR A 155 -7.09 -6.43 5.93
C TYR A 155 -6.21 -7.69 5.95
N PRO A 156 -5.22 -7.77 6.84
CA PRO A 156 -4.37 -8.96 6.97
C PRO A 156 -5.15 -10.26 7.22
N SER A 157 -6.29 -10.16 7.93
CA SER A 157 -7.16 -11.30 8.25
C SER A 157 -8.14 -11.69 7.15
N MET A 158 -8.14 -10.97 6.03
CA MET A 158 -9.06 -11.24 4.91
C MET A 158 -8.39 -12.06 3.83
N GLU A 159 -9.15 -12.94 3.22
CA GLU A 159 -8.78 -13.52 1.93
C GLU A 159 -8.80 -12.40 0.86
N VAL A 160 -7.68 -12.22 0.18
CA VAL A 160 -7.57 -11.23 -0.90
C VAL A 160 -8.26 -11.76 -2.15
N ARG A 161 -9.25 -11.01 -2.61
CA ARG A 161 -9.89 -11.28 -3.90
C ARG A 161 -9.22 -10.41 -4.97
N PRO A 162 -8.57 -11.00 -5.97
CA PRO A 162 -7.93 -10.25 -7.04
C PRO A 162 -8.88 -9.26 -7.71
N GLY A 163 -8.44 -8.00 -7.83
CA GLY A 163 -9.25 -6.90 -8.35
C GLY A 163 -10.17 -6.20 -7.33
N SER A 164 -10.17 -6.63 -6.05
CA SER A 164 -10.92 -5.97 -4.98
C SER A 164 -10.00 -5.17 -4.07
N MET A 165 -10.38 -3.93 -3.77
CA MET A 165 -9.70 -3.11 -2.76
C MET A 165 -10.11 -3.43 -1.31
N GLY A 166 -11.00 -4.40 -1.11
CA GLY A 166 -11.40 -4.88 0.21
C GLY A 166 -12.68 -4.27 0.76
N ARG A 167 -12.66 -3.88 2.03
CA ARG A 167 -13.83 -3.38 2.78
C ARG A 167 -13.54 -2.02 3.42
N PRO A 168 -14.58 -1.20 3.69
CA PRO A 168 -14.44 0.03 4.45
C PRO A 168 -13.77 -0.21 5.79
N ILE A 169 -12.96 0.74 6.25
CA ILE A 169 -12.42 0.72 7.61
C ILE A 169 -13.53 1.06 8.63
N PRO A 170 -13.40 0.63 9.90
CA PRO A 170 -14.36 0.98 10.93
C PRO A 170 -14.55 2.51 11.04
N GLY A 171 -15.80 2.94 11.07
CA GLY A 171 -16.19 4.35 11.12
C GLY A 171 -16.33 5.03 9.75
N VAL A 172 -16.10 4.31 8.66
CA VAL A 172 -16.31 4.78 7.29
C VAL A 172 -17.49 4.05 6.67
N GLU A 173 -18.50 4.82 6.24
CA GLU A 173 -19.61 4.32 5.46
C GLU A 173 -19.33 4.53 3.98
N MET A 174 -19.52 3.48 3.18
CA MET A 174 -19.29 3.49 1.74
C MET A 174 -20.49 2.87 1.03
N GLY A 175 -20.86 3.45 -0.08
CA GLY A 175 -21.94 2.95 -0.93
C GLY A 175 -21.64 3.14 -2.41
N ILE A 176 -22.24 2.30 -3.22
CA ILE A 176 -22.30 2.51 -4.67
C ILE A 176 -23.64 3.20 -4.94
N VAL A 177 -23.59 4.27 -5.70
CA VAL A 177 -24.74 5.08 -6.05
C VAL A 177 -24.85 5.19 -7.58
N ASP A 178 -26.06 5.41 -8.08
CA ASP A 178 -26.32 5.71 -9.47
C ASP A 178 -26.03 7.20 -9.82
N GLU A 179 -26.40 7.62 -11.01
CA GLU A 179 -26.22 9.00 -11.48
C GLU A 179 -27.05 10.05 -10.73
N HIS A 180 -28.07 9.61 -9.96
CA HIS A 180 -28.93 10.44 -9.12
C HIS A 180 -28.48 10.45 -7.66
N PHE A 181 -27.36 9.77 -7.34
CA PHE A 181 -26.86 9.53 -5.98
C PHE A 181 -27.74 8.63 -5.12
N ASP A 182 -28.63 7.84 -5.74
CA ASP A 182 -29.43 6.84 -5.05
C ASP A 182 -28.63 5.54 -4.87
N PRO A 183 -28.70 4.88 -3.69
CA PRO A 183 -27.99 3.62 -3.46
C PRO A 183 -28.43 2.53 -4.43
N VAL A 184 -27.47 1.86 -5.06
CA VAL A 184 -27.72 0.67 -5.89
C VAL A 184 -27.64 -0.60 -5.05
N PRO A 185 -28.56 -1.57 -5.26
CA PRO A 185 -28.48 -2.84 -4.59
C PRO A 185 -27.21 -3.61 -4.98
N PRO A 186 -26.71 -4.50 -4.10
CA PRO A 186 -25.64 -5.41 -4.45
C PRO A 186 -25.99 -6.24 -5.68
N GLY A 187 -25.05 -6.36 -6.64
CA GLY A 187 -25.20 -7.17 -7.86
C GLY A 187 -25.05 -8.67 -7.60
#